data_85bcd19b93197934fb77a468b8e0f6ff
#
_entry.id   85bcd19b93197934fb77a468b8e0f6ff
#
_cell.length_a   1.000
_cell.length_b   1.000
_cell.length_c   1.000
_cell.angle_alpha   90.00
_cell.angle_beta   90.00
_cell.angle_gamma   90.00
#
_symmetry.space_group_name_H-M   'P 1'
#
loop_
_entity.id
_entity.type
_entity.pdbx_description
1 polymer ?
#
loop_
_entity_poly.entity_id
_entity_poly.type
_entity_poly.pdbx_seq_one_letter_code
_entity_poly.pdbx_strand_id
1 'polypeptide(L)'
;MYVANTCEYIWGCRAFLSPYYERGGRTPADENDKPFFTGRFNIGAVSLHLPMIYAKAQQENRDFYEVLDEYLQLIREVHIMTYNYLAEMKASTNPIAFCQGGFHDGYLKPSDKIKPLLRYATASFGITALNELNRLHNGKSIREDGQFPIDVLKHINKRIAEYKELDNINYAIYGSPAESLCGTQVTQFRQKYGIVENVSDREYVSNSFHCHVSEEIDGIEKQDKESRFWELSQGGRIQYVKYDINYNKDAIRAYVKRAMTMGLYEGVNFTLCYCENCGKEGVAIDECPECGSKELTRIERMNGYLSYSRVHGDTRLNSAKMAEIADRKSM
;
A
#
# COMPACT_ATOMS: atom_id res chain seq x y z
N MET A 1 -6.08 8.39 18.48
CA MET A 1 -6.07 8.31 17.00
C MET A 1 -6.43 9.71 16.51
N TYR A 2 -5.49 10.41 15.91
CA TYR A 2 -5.77 11.72 15.32
C TYR A 2 -6.17 11.48 13.87
N VAL A 3 -7.34 11.94 13.48
CA VAL A 3 -7.84 11.85 12.10
C VAL A 3 -7.77 13.25 11.52
N ALA A 4 -7.11 13.41 10.37
CA ALA A 4 -7.18 14.65 9.63
C ALA A 4 -8.62 14.95 9.23
N ASN A 5 -8.98 16.23 9.01
CA ASN A 5 -10.34 16.67 8.70
C ASN A 5 -10.97 16.08 7.43
N THR A 6 -10.24 15.29 6.68
CA THR A 6 -10.76 14.45 5.59
C THR A 6 -10.83 13.02 6.11
N CYS A 7 -12.00 12.61 6.60
CA CYS A 7 -12.25 11.28 7.15
C CYS A 7 -12.28 10.25 6.01
N GLU A 8 -11.12 9.93 5.46
CA GLU A 8 -10.96 8.77 4.59
C GLU A 8 -10.85 7.54 5.51
N TYR A 9 -11.82 6.64 5.47
CA TYR A 9 -11.80 5.42 6.28
C TYR A 9 -10.77 4.44 5.69
N ILE A 10 -9.82 4.02 6.54
CA ILE A 10 -8.81 3.05 6.22
C ILE A 10 -9.40 1.66 6.40
N TRP A 11 -9.39 0.86 5.35
CA TRP A 11 -9.74 -0.55 5.38
C TRP A 11 -8.48 -1.42 5.36
N GLY A 12 -8.25 -2.15 6.44
CA GLY A 12 -7.11 -3.04 6.56
C GLY A 12 -5.77 -2.31 6.51
N CYS A 13 -4.76 -2.92 5.89
CA CYS A 13 -3.43 -2.36 5.79
C CYS A 13 -3.36 -1.32 4.66
N ARG A 14 -3.48 -0.04 4.98
CA ARG A 14 -3.37 1.13 4.09
C ARG A 14 -4.39 1.20 2.92
N ALA A 15 -5.39 0.34 2.87
CA ALA A 15 -6.42 0.43 1.83
C ALA A 15 -7.42 1.54 2.16
N PHE A 16 -7.68 2.40 1.17
CA PHE A 16 -8.69 3.45 1.23
C PHE A 16 -9.80 3.12 0.24
N LEU A 17 -10.92 3.78 0.39
CA LEU A 17 -12.04 3.70 -0.54
C LEU A 17 -12.03 4.92 -1.43
N SER A 18 -12.25 4.75 -2.73
CA SER A 18 -12.50 5.88 -3.63
C SER A 18 -13.72 6.67 -3.14
N PRO A 19 -13.76 8.00 -3.29
CA PRO A 19 -14.91 8.79 -2.89
C PRO A 19 -16.20 8.26 -3.51
N TYR A 20 -17.30 8.25 -2.73
CA TYR A 20 -18.65 7.99 -3.17
C TYR A 20 -19.57 8.95 -2.42
N TYR A 21 -20.33 9.72 -3.15
CA TYR A 21 -21.07 10.86 -2.63
C TYR A 21 -22.52 10.50 -2.32
N GLU A 22 -23.10 11.15 -1.31
CA GLU A 22 -24.45 10.85 -0.82
C GLU A 22 -25.51 11.03 -1.91
N ARG A 23 -25.38 12.07 -2.75
CA ARG A 23 -26.36 12.42 -3.79
C ARG A 23 -25.88 12.04 -5.19
N GLY A 24 -24.67 12.35 -5.53
CA GLY A 24 -24.13 12.14 -6.88
C GLY A 24 -23.50 10.77 -7.13
N GLY A 25 -23.32 9.96 -6.10
CA GLY A 25 -22.67 8.65 -6.26
C GLY A 25 -21.16 8.77 -6.48
N ARG A 26 -20.64 8.37 -7.65
CA ARG A 26 -19.20 8.41 -7.94
C ARG A 26 -18.64 9.78 -8.23
N THR A 27 -19.47 10.68 -8.72
CA THR A 27 -19.16 12.09 -8.93
C THR A 27 -20.07 12.94 -8.06
N PRO A 28 -19.58 14.03 -7.45
CA PRO A 28 -20.45 14.86 -6.61
C PRO A 28 -21.54 15.51 -7.45
N ALA A 29 -22.76 15.60 -6.92
CA ALA A 29 -23.87 16.28 -7.57
C ALA A 29 -23.64 17.80 -7.65
N ASP A 30 -22.99 18.36 -6.64
CA ASP A 30 -22.57 19.76 -6.55
C ASP A 30 -21.42 19.89 -5.50
N GLU A 31 -20.94 21.11 -5.29
CA GLU A 31 -19.85 21.41 -4.34
C GLU A 31 -20.15 21.09 -2.87
N ASN A 32 -21.44 20.98 -2.50
CA ASN A 32 -21.90 20.67 -1.16
C ASN A 32 -22.17 19.17 -0.95
N ASP A 33 -22.03 18.35 -2.00
CA ASP A 33 -22.23 16.92 -1.90
C ASP A 33 -21.04 16.26 -1.19
N LYS A 34 -21.33 15.57 -0.09
CA LYS A 34 -20.28 15.02 0.78
C LYS A 34 -20.02 13.55 0.45
N PRO A 35 -18.72 13.17 0.37
CA PRO A 35 -18.39 11.75 0.26
C PRO A 35 -18.65 11.04 1.60
N PHE A 36 -19.12 9.80 1.53
CA PHE A 36 -19.21 8.93 2.68
C PHE A 36 -18.37 7.65 2.48
N PHE A 37 -17.93 7.06 3.58
CA PHE A 37 -17.03 5.92 3.59
C PHE A 37 -17.51 4.78 4.50
N THR A 38 -18.32 5.10 5.51
CA THR A 38 -18.84 4.15 6.53
C THR A 38 -19.65 3.04 5.89
N GLY A 39 -19.34 1.78 6.23
CA GLY A 39 -20.04 0.62 5.72
C GLY A 39 -19.76 0.27 4.26
N ARG A 40 -18.83 0.96 3.61
CA ARG A 40 -18.33 0.64 2.27
C ARG A 40 -17.16 -0.36 2.35
N PHE A 41 -16.78 -0.97 1.25
CA PHE A 41 -15.75 -2.03 1.25
C PHE A 41 -14.94 -2.05 -0.04
N ASN A 42 -13.82 -2.79 -0.01
CA ASN A 42 -12.97 -3.03 -1.17
C ASN A 42 -13.15 -4.48 -1.63
N ILE A 43 -13.27 -4.72 -2.93
CA ILE A 43 -13.45 -6.06 -3.51
C ILE A 43 -12.14 -6.73 -3.91
N GLY A 44 -11.02 -6.05 -3.75
CA GLY A 44 -9.70 -6.62 -4.01
C GLY A 44 -8.74 -5.65 -4.68
N ALA A 45 -7.47 -6.03 -4.67
CA ALA A 45 -6.39 -5.30 -5.33
C ALA A 45 -5.60 -6.25 -6.23
N VAL A 46 -5.30 -5.80 -7.44
CA VAL A 46 -4.38 -6.47 -8.37
C VAL A 46 -3.21 -5.54 -8.61
N SER A 47 -1.99 -6.00 -8.32
CA SER A 47 -0.81 -5.14 -8.30
C SER A 47 0.05 -5.27 -9.54
N LEU A 48 0.39 -4.14 -10.14
CA LEU A 48 1.37 -3.98 -11.20
C LEU A 48 2.78 -4.06 -10.62
N HIS A 49 3.65 -4.84 -11.24
CA HIS A 49 5.09 -4.74 -11.06
C HIS A 49 5.65 -3.82 -12.14
N LEU A 50 5.73 -2.53 -11.85
CA LEU A 50 6.06 -1.50 -12.83
C LEU A 50 7.42 -1.70 -13.53
N PRO A 51 8.51 -2.14 -12.85
CA PRO A 51 9.76 -2.45 -13.51
C PRO A 51 9.65 -3.54 -14.60
N MET A 52 8.82 -4.58 -14.35
CA MET A 52 8.60 -5.65 -15.35
C MET A 52 7.95 -5.13 -16.62
N ILE A 53 7.00 -4.20 -16.48
CA ILE A 53 6.30 -3.58 -17.60
C ILE A 53 7.26 -2.69 -18.39
N TYR A 54 8.09 -1.91 -17.68
CA TYR A 54 9.09 -1.06 -18.30
C TYR A 54 10.15 -1.88 -19.07
N ALA A 55 10.70 -2.92 -18.43
CA ALA A 55 11.68 -3.80 -19.07
C ALA A 55 11.09 -4.54 -20.30
N LYS A 56 9.80 -4.93 -20.25
CA LYS A 56 9.09 -5.49 -21.41
C LYS A 56 9.01 -4.48 -22.55
N ALA A 57 8.63 -3.25 -22.28
CA ALA A 57 8.52 -2.20 -23.30
C ALA A 57 9.90 -1.95 -23.98
N GLN A 58 10.96 -1.89 -23.18
CA GLN A 58 12.33 -1.75 -23.70
C GLN A 58 12.75 -2.94 -24.56
N GLN A 59 12.50 -4.17 -24.12
CA GLN A 59 12.84 -5.39 -24.86
C GLN A 59 12.11 -5.49 -26.19
N GLU A 60 10.84 -5.06 -26.21
CA GLU A 60 9.97 -5.09 -27.40
C GLU A 60 10.12 -3.83 -28.27
N ASN A 61 10.96 -2.88 -27.87
CA ASN A 61 11.12 -1.56 -28.53
C ASN A 61 9.77 -0.85 -28.76
N ARG A 62 8.94 -0.83 -27.70
CA ARG A 62 7.59 -0.23 -27.69
C ARG A 62 7.54 0.92 -26.71
N ASP A 63 6.56 1.80 -26.89
CA ASP A 63 6.26 2.83 -25.92
C ASP A 63 5.82 2.22 -24.58
N PHE A 64 6.36 2.75 -23.49
CA PHE A 64 6.06 2.23 -22.15
C PHE A 64 4.60 2.39 -21.78
N TYR A 65 3.97 3.51 -22.13
CA TYR A 65 2.59 3.77 -21.77
C TYR A 65 1.61 2.87 -22.56
N GLU A 66 1.93 2.52 -23.81
CA GLU A 66 1.16 1.53 -24.57
C GLU A 66 1.18 0.17 -23.86
N VAL A 67 2.37 -0.31 -23.45
CA VAL A 67 2.49 -1.58 -22.73
C VAL A 67 1.82 -1.50 -21.36
N LEU A 68 1.95 -0.38 -20.65
CA LEU A 68 1.26 -0.17 -19.38
C LEU A 68 -0.26 -0.23 -19.54
N ASP A 69 -0.81 0.37 -20.59
CA ASP A 69 -2.24 0.36 -20.88
C ASP A 69 -2.77 -1.07 -21.14
N GLU A 70 -1.99 -1.95 -21.77
CA GLU A 70 -2.34 -3.35 -21.90
C GLU A 70 -2.53 -4.02 -20.54
N TYR A 71 -1.60 -3.81 -19.61
CA TYR A 71 -1.70 -4.36 -18.26
C TYR A 71 -2.82 -3.73 -17.42
N LEU A 72 -3.07 -2.44 -17.58
CA LEU A 72 -4.22 -1.79 -16.95
C LEU A 72 -5.53 -2.38 -17.44
N GLN A 73 -5.64 -2.67 -18.75
CA GLN A 73 -6.81 -3.32 -19.31
C GLN A 73 -7.00 -4.74 -18.75
N LEU A 74 -5.93 -5.54 -18.62
CA LEU A 74 -5.99 -6.86 -18.00
C LEU A 74 -6.46 -6.79 -16.53
N ILE A 75 -5.97 -5.85 -15.74
CA ILE A 75 -6.44 -5.65 -14.35
C ILE A 75 -7.92 -5.28 -14.33
N ARG A 76 -8.35 -4.39 -15.22
CA ARG A 76 -9.76 -4.03 -15.36
C ARG A 76 -10.63 -5.27 -15.61
N GLU A 77 -10.23 -6.14 -16.53
CA GLU A 77 -10.93 -7.39 -16.83
C GLU A 77 -11.03 -8.31 -15.61
N VAL A 78 -9.94 -8.48 -14.86
CA VAL A 78 -9.95 -9.25 -13.60
C VAL A 78 -10.92 -8.64 -12.59
N HIS A 79 -10.96 -7.33 -12.46
CA HIS A 79 -11.91 -6.65 -11.57
C HIS A 79 -13.36 -6.81 -12.01
N ILE A 80 -13.64 -6.75 -13.32
CA ILE A 80 -14.98 -7.01 -13.86
C ILE A 80 -15.40 -8.46 -13.60
N MET A 81 -14.51 -9.44 -13.80
CA MET A 81 -14.78 -10.84 -13.49
C MET A 81 -15.08 -11.02 -12.00
N THR A 82 -14.27 -10.41 -11.12
CA THR A 82 -14.48 -10.44 -9.66
C THR A 82 -15.82 -9.81 -9.27
N TYR A 83 -16.12 -8.64 -9.83
CA TYR A 83 -17.40 -7.95 -9.59
C TYR A 83 -18.58 -8.81 -9.99
N ASN A 84 -18.55 -9.41 -11.19
CA ASN A 84 -19.62 -10.27 -11.69
C ASN A 84 -19.78 -11.54 -10.84
N TYR A 85 -18.69 -12.15 -10.41
CA TYR A 85 -18.73 -13.30 -9.50
C TYR A 85 -19.39 -12.92 -8.17
N LEU A 86 -18.96 -11.82 -7.53
CA LEU A 86 -19.54 -11.34 -6.29
C LEU A 86 -21.02 -10.95 -6.46
N ALA A 87 -21.39 -10.37 -7.59
CA ALA A 87 -22.77 -9.95 -7.86
C ALA A 87 -23.79 -11.10 -7.79
N GLU A 88 -23.33 -12.33 -8.07
CA GLU A 88 -24.17 -13.54 -8.01
C GLU A 88 -24.23 -14.19 -6.62
N MET A 89 -23.40 -13.74 -5.67
CA MET A 89 -23.39 -14.29 -4.30
C MET A 89 -24.67 -13.90 -3.55
N LYS A 90 -25.17 -14.85 -2.74
CA LYS A 90 -26.34 -14.60 -1.87
C LYS A 90 -25.92 -13.85 -0.60
N ALA A 91 -26.79 -13.02 -0.09
CA ALA A 91 -26.57 -12.28 1.16
C ALA A 91 -26.35 -13.20 2.37
N SER A 92 -26.86 -14.43 2.32
CA SER A 92 -26.64 -15.46 3.35
C SER A 92 -25.17 -15.89 3.51
N THR A 93 -24.27 -15.56 2.57
CA THR A 93 -22.82 -15.87 2.69
C THR A 93 -22.15 -15.06 3.81
N ASN A 94 -22.62 -13.87 4.09
CA ASN A 94 -22.19 -13.07 5.24
C ASN A 94 -23.39 -12.28 5.80
N PRO A 95 -24.24 -12.89 6.64
CA PRO A 95 -25.45 -12.25 7.14
C PRO A 95 -25.19 -10.96 7.92
N ILE A 96 -24.08 -10.89 8.68
CA ILE A 96 -23.73 -9.69 9.45
C ILE A 96 -23.52 -8.50 8.52
N ALA A 97 -22.74 -8.71 7.45
CA ALA A 97 -22.42 -7.65 6.50
C ALA A 97 -23.63 -7.26 5.62
N PHE A 98 -24.35 -8.26 5.10
CA PHE A 98 -25.29 -8.04 4.01
C PHE A 98 -26.78 -8.03 4.43
N CYS A 99 -27.12 -8.59 5.62
CA CYS A 99 -28.50 -8.67 6.07
C CYS A 99 -28.78 -7.88 7.36
N GLN A 100 -27.74 -7.56 8.16
CA GLN A 100 -27.89 -6.94 9.49
C GLN A 100 -27.28 -5.54 9.57
N GLY A 101 -27.01 -4.91 8.44
CA GLY A 101 -26.50 -3.54 8.36
C GLY A 101 -25.01 -3.36 8.63
N GLY A 102 -24.20 -4.44 8.56
CA GLY A 102 -22.75 -4.35 8.71
C GLY A 102 -22.11 -3.54 7.56
N PHE A 103 -22.65 -3.68 6.35
CA PHE A 103 -22.32 -2.79 5.25
C PHE A 103 -23.45 -1.78 4.99
N HIS A 104 -23.11 -0.69 4.32
CA HIS A 104 -24.07 0.32 3.91
C HIS A 104 -25.15 -0.31 3.02
N ASP A 105 -26.43 -0.02 3.32
CA ASP A 105 -27.60 -0.68 2.72
C ASP A 105 -27.66 -2.22 2.89
N GLY A 106 -26.87 -2.78 3.79
CA GLY A 106 -26.74 -4.21 4.04
C GLY A 106 -27.92 -4.81 4.82
N TYR A 107 -29.16 -4.57 4.37
CA TYR A 107 -30.40 -5.09 4.93
C TYR A 107 -31.14 -6.01 3.94
N LEU A 108 -30.37 -6.77 3.15
CA LEU A 108 -30.91 -7.71 2.16
C LEU A 108 -31.54 -8.94 2.84
N LYS A 109 -32.47 -9.60 2.15
CA LYS A 109 -32.91 -10.91 2.56
C LYS A 109 -31.80 -11.94 2.31
N PRO A 110 -31.68 -13.02 3.11
CA PRO A 110 -30.63 -14.03 2.93
C PRO A 110 -30.59 -14.66 1.54
N SER A 111 -31.72 -14.72 0.84
CA SER A 111 -31.85 -15.26 -0.53
C SER A 111 -31.42 -14.29 -1.63
N ASP A 112 -31.36 -13.00 -1.33
CA ASP A 112 -31.09 -11.96 -2.32
C ASP A 112 -29.62 -11.97 -2.72
N LYS A 113 -29.32 -11.53 -3.95
CA LYS A 113 -27.96 -11.32 -4.42
C LYS A 113 -27.38 -10.01 -3.86
N ILE A 114 -26.08 -10.00 -3.58
CA ILE A 114 -25.41 -8.81 -3.03
C ILE A 114 -25.12 -7.72 -4.07
N LYS A 115 -25.44 -7.95 -5.35
CA LYS A 115 -25.22 -7.01 -6.46
C LYS A 115 -25.55 -5.55 -6.14
N PRO A 116 -26.67 -5.20 -5.47
CA PRO A 116 -27.01 -3.80 -5.15
C PRO A 116 -25.98 -3.11 -4.26
N LEU A 117 -25.27 -3.86 -3.40
CA LEU A 117 -24.26 -3.32 -2.49
C LEU A 117 -22.94 -3.03 -3.17
N LEU A 118 -22.65 -3.68 -4.30
CA LEU A 118 -21.37 -3.54 -5.01
C LEU A 118 -21.18 -2.15 -5.60
N ARG A 119 -22.24 -1.36 -5.77
CA ARG A 119 -22.13 0.05 -6.19
C ARG A 119 -21.27 0.89 -5.24
N TYR A 120 -21.17 0.50 -3.98
CA TYR A 120 -20.39 1.17 -2.95
C TYR A 120 -18.95 0.64 -2.83
N ALA A 121 -18.67 -0.47 -3.50
CA ALA A 121 -17.37 -1.12 -3.42
C ALA A 121 -16.30 -0.37 -4.24
N THR A 122 -15.05 -0.50 -3.80
CA THR A 122 -13.87 -0.06 -4.55
C THR A 122 -13.08 -1.28 -5.03
N ALA A 123 -12.59 -1.26 -6.27
CA ALA A 123 -11.61 -2.19 -6.78
C ALA A 123 -10.27 -1.44 -7.00
N SER A 124 -9.16 -2.04 -6.56
CA SER A 124 -7.89 -1.32 -6.48
C SER A 124 -6.87 -1.80 -7.50
N PHE A 125 -6.32 -0.84 -8.25
CA PHE A 125 -5.14 -1.02 -9.09
C PHE A 125 -3.91 -0.82 -8.23
N GLY A 126 -3.28 -1.90 -7.79
CA GLY A 126 -2.09 -1.87 -6.96
C GLY A 126 -0.85 -1.47 -7.76
N ILE A 127 0.06 -0.78 -7.10
CA ILE A 127 1.39 -0.46 -7.65
C ILE A 127 2.48 -0.95 -6.69
N THR A 128 3.59 -1.40 -7.26
CA THR A 128 4.80 -1.79 -6.54
C THR A 128 6.04 -1.31 -7.26
N ALA A 129 7.13 -1.16 -6.54
CA ALA A 129 8.47 -0.93 -7.09
C ALA A 129 8.58 0.36 -7.93
N LEU A 130 7.92 1.44 -7.46
CA LEU A 130 7.97 2.72 -8.16
C LEU A 130 9.39 3.32 -8.17
N ASN A 131 10.17 3.08 -7.11
CA ASN A 131 11.56 3.48 -7.02
C ASN A 131 12.43 2.77 -8.06
N GLU A 132 12.27 1.44 -8.20
CA GLU A 132 13.00 0.63 -9.17
C GLU A 132 12.59 0.94 -10.61
N LEU A 133 11.33 1.31 -10.84
CA LEU A 133 10.89 1.85 -12.13
C LEU A 133 11.69 3.10 -12.49
N ASN A 134 11.83 4.03 -11.54
CA ASN A 134 12.58 5.27 -11.78
C ASN A 134 14.07 5.00 -12.01
N ARG A 135 14.64 4.03 -11.27
CA ARG A 135 16.02 3.57 -11.49
C ARG A 135 16.23 3.01 -12.90
N LEU A 136 15.31 2.23 -13.42
CA LEU A 136 15.36 1.74 -14.81
C LEU A 136 15.23 2.86 -15.85
N HIS A 137 14.41 3.88 -15.55
CA HIS A 137 14.18 4.96 -16.50
C HIS A 137 15.36 5.93 -16.61
N ASN A 138 15.92 6.38 -15.49
CA ASN A 138 16.91 7.47 -15.47
C ASN A 138 18.11 7.25 -14.53
N GLY A 139 18.23 6.06 -13.92
CA GLY A 139 19.31 5.71 -12.98
C GLY A 139 19.17 6.29 -11.58
N LYS A 140 18.14 7.11 -11.30
CA LYS A 140 17.97 7.83 -10.04
C LYS A 140 16.90 7.18 -9.17
N SER A 141 17.02 7.32 -7.83
CA SER A 141 15.92 6.99 -6.92
C SER A 141 14.82 8.04 -6.99
N ILE A 142 13.64 7.70 -6.47
CA ILE A 142 12.54 8.67 -6.33
C ILE A 142 12.86 9.78 -5.33
N ARG A 143 13.83 9.59 -4.43
CA ARG A 143 14.37 10.65 -3.57
C ARG A 143 15.08 11.73 -4.37
N GLU A 144 15.88 11.32 -5.36
CA GLU A 144 16.69 12.21 -6.20
C GLU A 144 15.84 12.91 -7.26
N ASP A 145 15.00 12.12 -7.94
CA ASP A 145 14.12 12.61 -9.00
C ASP A 145 12.87 11.73 -9.05
N GLY A 146 11.71 12.29 -8.89
CA GLY A 146 10.45 11.54 -8.89
C GLY A 146 9.47 12.03 -9.95
N GLN A 147 9.90 12.79 -10.95
CA GLN A 147 8.99 13.35 -11.94
C GLN A 147 8.38 12.27 -12.83
N PHE A 148 9.19 11.36 -13.36
CA PHE A 148 8.68 10.27 -14.19
C PHE A 148 7.66 9.39 -13.45
N PRO A 149 7.92 8.92 -12.20
CA PRO A 149 6.90 8.24 -11.39
C PRO A 149 5.59 9.03 -11.21
N ILE A 150 5.65 10.34 -11.02
CA ILE A 150 4.47 11.19 -10.94
C ILE A 150 3.68 11.13 -12.26
N ASP A 151 4.34 11.22 -13.39
CA ASP A 151 3.68 11.21 -14.71
C ASP A 151 3.07 9.83 -14.99
N VAL A 152 3.72 8.74 -14.57
CA VAL A 152 3.17 7.39 -14.63
C VAL A 152 1.90 7.27 -13.80
N LEU A 153 1.90 7.74 -12.54
CA LEU A 153 0.70 7.69 -11.70
C LEU A 153 -0.44 8.58 -12.23
N LYS A 154 -0.12 9.73 -12.81
CA LYS A 154 -1.12 10.59 -13.49
C LYS A 154 -1.74 9.86 -14.69
N HIS A 155 -0.92 9.17 -15.49
CA HIS A 155 -1.42 8.39 -16.62
C HIS A 155 -2.35 7.26 -16.14
N ILE A 156 -1.94 6.48 -15.11
CA ILE A 156 -2.78 5.43 -14.54
C ILE A 156 -4.11 6.02 -14.02
N ASN A 157 -4.08 7.15 -13.30
CA ASN A 157 -5.31 7.79 -12.81
C ASN A 157 -6.23 8.24 -13.95
N LYS A 158 -5.67 8.74 -15.05
CA LYS A 158 -6.47 9.08 -16.25
C LYS A 158 -7.17 7.84 -16.79
N ARG A 159 -6.46 6.73 -16.98
CA ARG A 159 -7.05 5.47 -17.47
C ARG A 159 -8.11 4.92 -16.51
N ILE A 160 -7.85 4.98 -15.21
CA ILE A 160 -8.81 4.57 -14.17
C ILE A 160 -10.08 5.41 -14.21
N ALA A 161 -9.97 6.73 -14.45
CA ALA A 161 -11.13 7.60 -14.59
C ALA A 161 -12.01 7.20 -15.80
N GLU A 162 -11.38 6.89 -16.94
CA GLU A 162 -12.09 6.37 -18.12
C GLU A 162 -12.80 5.03 -17.81
N TYR A 163 -12.13 4.11 -17.10
CA TYR A 163 -12.71 2.83 -16.72
C TYR A 163 -13.88 2.96 -15.73
N LYS A 164 -13.83 3.92 -14.81
CA LYS A 164 -14.96 4.19 -13.90
C LYS A 164 -16.24 4.53 -14.65
N GLU A 165 -16.13 5.36 -15.68
CA GLU A 165 -17.27 5.76 -16.52
C GLU A 165 -17.79 4.59 -17.35
N LEU A 166 -16.88 3.79 -17.95
CA LEU A 166 -17.24 2.68 -18.80
C LEU A 166 -17.94 1.54 -18.04
N ASP A 167 -17.43 1.19 -16.86
CA ASP A 167 -17.83 -0.02 -16.13
C ASP A 167 -18.85 0.26 -15.01
N ASN A 168 -19.01 1.51 -14.64
CA ASN A 168 -19.81 1.89 -13.49
C ASN A 168 -19.32 1.25 -12.18
N ILE A 169 -18.00 1.06 -12.04
CA ILE A 169 -17.30 0.50 -10.88
C ILE A 169 -16.34 1.56 -10.31
N ASN A 170 -16.23 1.65 -8.98
CA ASN A 170 -15.25 2.53 -8.36
C ASN A 170 -13.87 1.90 -8.41
N TYR A 171 -12.95 2.52 -9.11
CA TYR A 171 -11.55 2.13 -9.18
C TYR A 171 -10.66 3.17 -8.50
N ALA A 172 -9.51 2.73 -7.96
CA ALA A 172 -8.51 3.65 -7.42
C ALA A 172 -7.12 3.03 -7.44
N ILE A 173 -6.06 3.86 -7.51
CA ILE A 173 -4.69 3.39 -7.32
C ILE A 173 -4.45 3.05 -5.86
N TYR A 174 -3.86 1.89 -5.62
CA TYR A 174 -3.47 1.37 -4.32
C TYR A 174 -1.96 1.24 -4.22
N GLY A 175 -1.34 1.99 -3.31
CA GLY A 175 0.04 1.78 -2.93
C GLY A 175 0.19 0.45 -2.20
N SER A 176 0.42 -0.63 -2.96
CA SER A 176 0.39 -1.99 -2.44
C SER A 176 1.46 -2.22 -1.37
N PRO A 177 1.12 -2.79 -0.20
CA PRO A 177 2.10 -3.19 0.80
C PRO A 177 3.03 -4.28 0.30
N ALA A 178 2.60 -5.06 -0.68
CA ALA A 178 3.29 -6.13 -1.38
C ALA A 178 3.88 -7.24 -0.49
N GLU A 179 4.32 -6.96 0.71
CA GLU A 179 4.86 -7.94 1.69
C GLU A 179 5.84 -8.94 1.04
N SER A 180 5.52 -10.25 1.05
CA SER A 180 6.30 -11.29 0.39
C SER A 180 6.35 -11.16 -1.13
N LEU A 181 5.40 -10.46 -1.74
CA LEU A 181 5.37 -10.24 -3.19
C LEU A 181 6.60 -9.48 -3.68
N CYS A 182 7.19 -8.58 -2.88
CA CYS A 182 8.41 -7.85 -3.25
C CYS A 182 9.57 -8.78 -3.59
N GLY A 183 9.75 -9.88 -2.85
CA GLY A 183 10.75 -10.90 -3.15
C GLY A 183 10.41 -11.75 -4.37
N THR A 184 9.13 -12.14 -4.50
CA THR A 184 8.65 -12.87 -5.69
C THR A 184 8.88 -12.06 -6.96
N GLN A 185 8.59 -10.77 -6.92
CA GLN A 185 8.75 -9.85 -8.05
C GLN A 185 10.22 -9.71 -8.49
N VAL A 186 11.13 -9.58 -7.55
CA VAL A 186 12.57 -9.53 -7.87
C VAL A 186 13.03 -10.84 -8.51
N THR A 187 12.61 -11.99 -7.97
CA THR A 187 12.95 -13.29 -8.53
C THR A 187 12.44 -13.45 -9.97
N GLN A 188 11.19 -13.08 -10.22
CA GLN A 188 10.61 -13.12 -11.57
C GLN A 188 11.30 -12.15 -12.53
N PHE A 189 11.67 -10.96 -12.06
CA PHE A 189 12.41 -9.99 -12.87
C PHE A 189 13.77 -10.55 -13.28
N ARG A 190 14.53 -11.10 -12.32
CA ARG A 190 15.84 -11.73 -12.59
C ARG A 190 15.75 -12.87 -13.60
N GLN A 191 14.75 -13.72 -13.49
CA GLN A 191 14.53 -14.84 -14.41
C GLN A 191 14.31 -14.37 -15.85
N LYS A 192 13.66 -13.24 -16.04
CA LYS A 192 13.26 -12.77 -17.37
C LYS A 192 14.23 -11.75 -17.97
N TYR A 193 14.77 -10.86 -17.15
CA TYR A 193 15.58 -9.71 -17.61
C TYR A 193 16.98 -9.68 -17.02
N GLY A 194 17.35 -10.64 -16.18
CA GLY A 194 18.65 -10.68 -15.52
C GLY A 194 18.76 -9.78 -14.32
N ILE A 195 20.01 -9.65 -13.85
CA ILE A 195 20.34 -8.79 -12.71
C ILE A 195 20.66 -7.39 -13.22
N VAL A 196 19.94 -6.40 -12.70
CA VAL A 196 20.13 -4.97 -13.00
C VAL A 196 20.42 -4.26 -11.68
N GLU A 197 21.52 -3.50 -11.67
CA GLU A 197 21.98 -2.75 -10.50
C GLU A 197 20.90 -1.78 -9.98
N ASN A 198 20.73 -1.75 -8.67
CA ASN A 198 19.69 -0.96 -7.96
C ASN A 198 18.23 -1.25 -8.33
N VAL A 199 17.97 -2.34 -9.07
CA VAL A 199 16.63 -2.78 -9.47
C VAL A 199 16.37 -4.21 -9.04
N SER A 200 17.22 -5.15 -9.42
CA SER A 200 17.04 -6.57 -9.16
C SER A 200 18.27 -7.26 -8.57
N ASP A 201 19.29 -6.52 -8.19
CA ASP A 201 20.50 -7.00 -7.49
C ASP A 201 20.29 -7.27 -6.00
N ARG A 202 19.10 -6.99 -5.48
CA ARG A 202 18.68 -7.17 -4.07
C ARG A 202 17.60 -8.24 -3.95
N GLU A 203 17.40 -8.75 -2.74
CA GLU A 203 16.41 -9.83 -2.49
C GLU A 203 14.95 -9.38 -2.57
N TYR A 204 14.69 -8.08 -2.64
CA TYR A 204 13.34 -7.48 -2.68
C TYR A 204 13.36 -6.17 -3.47
N VAL A 205 12.19 -5.75 -3.96
CA VAL A 205 11.93 -4.42 -4.50
C VAL A 205 11.18 -3.57 -3.47
N SER A 206 11.20 -2.26 -3.64
CA SER A 206 10.40 -1.35 -2.79
C SER A 206 8.91 -1.62 -2.97
N ASN A 207 8.14 -1.45 -1.92
CA ASN A 207 6.68 -1.51 -2.01
C ASN A 207 6.11 -0.13 -2.33
N SER A 208 4.93 -0.10 -2.97
CA SER A 208 4.21 1.14 -3.21
C SER A 208 5.06 2.21 -3.92
N PHE A 209 5.04 3.43 -3.41
CA PHE A 209 5.78 4.61 -3.86
C PHE A 209 6.91 5.01 -2.90
N HIS A 210 7.37 4.08 -2.06
CA HIS A 210 8.40 4.41 -1.07
C HIS A 210 9.79 4.47 -1.67
N CYS A 211 10.64 5.34 -1.12
CA CYS A 211 12.08 5.24 -1.26
C CYS A 211 12.53 3.86 -0.79
N HIS A 212 13.63 3.36 -1.37
CA HIS A 212 14.14 2.06 -0.94
C HIS A 212 14.57 2.12 0.53
N VAL A 213 14.20 1.10 1.31
CA VAL A 213 14.35 1.10 2.77
C VAL A 213 15.82 1.23 3.24
N SER A 214 16.78 0.85 2.39
CA SER A 214 18.21 0.99 2.66
C SER A 214 18.76 2.40 2.39
N GLU A 215 17.98 3.32 1.84
CA GLU A 215 18.43 4.70 1.64
C GLU A 215 18.50 5.43 2.99
N GLU A 216 19.61 6.13 3.20
CA GLU A 216 19.80 7.00 4.38
C GLU A 216 19.08 8.33 4.18
N ILE A 217 17.80 8.31 4.45
CA ILE A 217 16.91 9.47 4.36
C ILE A 217 16.29 9.70 5.74
N ASP A 218 16.35 10.93 6.24
CA ASP A 218 15.66 11.25 7.49
C ASP A 218 14.14 11.30 7.29
N GLY A 219 13.41 11.19 8.41
CA GLY A 219 11.96 11.07 8.36
C GLY A 219 11.27 12.31 7.79
N ILE A 220 11.82 13.51 7.98
CA ILE A 220 11.26 14.76 7.47
C ILE A 220 11.44 14.83 5.95
N GLU A 221 12.65 14.57 5.48
CA GLU A 221 12.94 14.51 4.05
C GLU A 221 12.09 13.43 3.37
N LYS A 222 11.93 12.27 4.02
CA LYS A 222 11.10 11.18 3.49
C LYS A 222 9.64 11.60 3.35
N GLN A 223 9.06 12.26 4.35
CA GLN A 223 7.71 12.83 4.25
C GLN A 223 7.60 13.80 3.07
N ASP A 224 8.56 14.73 2.90
CA ASP A 224 8.56 15.70 1.80
C ASP A 224 8.65 15.04 0.43
N LYS A 225 9.51 14.03 0.29
CA LYS A 225 9.74 13.33 -0.98
C LYS A 225 8.55 12.44 -1.38
N GLU A 226 7.95 11.75 -0.43
CA GLU A 226 6.87 10.79 -0.71
C GLU A 226 5.48 11.43 -0.72
N SER A 227 5.28 12.58 -0.07
CA SER A 227 3.99 13.30 -0.05
C SER A 227 3.44 13.63 -1.43
N ARG A 228 4.31 13.87 -2.41
CA ARG A 228 3.92 14.17 -3.80
C ARG A 228 3.21 13.03 -4.52
N PHE A 229 3.32 11.79 -4.02
CA PHE A 229 2.60 10.62 -4.56
C PHE A 229 1.27 10.38 -3.86
N TRP A 230 1.02 11.09 -2.74
CA TRP A 230 -0.08 10.83 -1.83
C TRP A 230 -1.44 11.00 -2.50
N GLU A 231 -1.68 12.13 -3.12
CA GLU A 231 -2.95 12.40 -3.80
C GLU A 231 -3.16 11.54 -5.05
N LEU A 232 -2.08 11.02 -5.63
CA LEU A 232 -2.14 10.15 -6.80
C LEU A 232 -2.49 8.69 -6.44
N SER A 233 -2.50 8.32 -5.16
CA SER A 233 -2.74 6.97 -4.66
C SER A 233 -3.98 6.90 -3.77
N GLN A 234 -5.12 7.33 -4.29
CA GLN A 234 -6.37 7.50 -3.51
C GLN A 234 -6.99 6.18 -3.02
N GLY A 235 -6.67 5.03 -3.62
CA GLY A 235 -7.18 3.72 -3.22
C GLY A 235 -6.40 3.07 -2.07
N GLY A 236 -5.33 3.71 -1.60
CA GLY A 236 -4.59 3.23 -0.45
C GLY A 236 -3.16 3.75 -0.40
N ARG A 237 -2.79 4.23 0.78
CA ARG A 237 -1.49 4.86 0.99
C ARG A 237 -1.15 4.89 2.47
N ILE A 238 0.14 4.88 2.79
CA ILE A 238 0.65 5.10 4.13
C ILE A 238 2.08 5.62 4.03
N GLN A 239 2.44 6.51 4.91
CA GLN A 239 3.80 6.95 5.11
C GLN A 239 4.42 6.15 6.24
N TYR A 240 5.63 5.64 6.04
CA TYR A 240 6.41 4.98 7.09
C TYR A 240 7.73 5.68 7.31
N VAL A 241 8.11 5.75 8.58
CA VAL A 241 9.43 6.23 8.96
C VAL A 241 9.97 5.41 10.12
N LYS A 242 11.26 5.10 10.06
CA LYS A 242 12.00 4.54 11.20
C LYS A 242 12.47 5.66 12.10
N TYR A 243 12.30 5.46 13.40
CA TYR A 243 12.64 6.44 14.39
C TYR A 243 13.42 5.82 15.55
N ASP A 244 14.72 6.15 15.66
CA ASP A 244 15.59 5.68 16.75
C ASP A 244 15.61 6.71 17.90
N ILE A 245 14.45 6.99 18.48
CA ILE A 245 14.28 8.06 19.48
C ILE A 245 13.90 7.57 20.88
N ASN A 246 14.19 6.33 21.21
CA ASN A 246 14.14 5.77 22.58
C ASN A 246 13.02 6.36 23.46
N TYR A 247 11.74 6.12 23.13
CA TYR A 247 10.57 6.62 23.88
C TYR A 247 10.42 8.15 23.94
N ASN A 248 11.07 8.93 23.09
CA ASN A 248 10.85 10.37 23.04
C ASN A 248 9.44 10.67 22.47
N LYS A 249 8.45 10.63 23.36
CA LYS A 249 7.03 10.80 23.01
C LYS A 249 6.71 12.14 22.37
N ASP A 250 7.45 13.18 22.74
CA ASP A 250 7.21 14.52 22.22
C ASP A 250 7.72 14.67 20.79
N ALA A 251 8.87 14.05 20.47
CA ALA A 251 9.37 13.98 19.11
C ALA A 251 8.41 13.15 18.21
N ILE A 252 7.93 11.98 18.69
CA ILE A 252 6.94 11.18 17.95
C ILE A 252 5.67 12.00 17.70
N ARG A 253 5.17 12.70 18.72
CA ARG A 253 3.96 13.53 18.61
C ARG A 253 4.15 14.68 17.61
N ALA A 254 5.28 15.37 17.65
CA ALA A 254 5.59 16.46 16.73
C ALA A 254 5.68 15.96 15.28
N TYR A 255 6.32 14.82 15.10
CA TYR A 255 6.47 14.17 13.80
C TYR A 255 5.13 13.74 13.20
N VAL A 256 4.31 13.02 13.97
CA VAL A 256 2.96 12.62 13.55
C VAL A 256 2.08 13.85 13.26
N LYS A 257 2.19 14.90 14.11
CA LYS A 257 1.45 16.15 13.88
C LYS A 257 1.85 16.80 12.55
N ARG A 258 3.15 16.83 12.21
CA ARG A 258 3.61 17.33 10.91
C ARG A 258 3.02 16.51 9.76
N ALA A 259 3.10 15.19 9.82
CA ALA A 259 2.51 14.30 8.82
C ALA A 259 1.01 14.60 8.61
N MET A 260 0.27 14.79 9.69
CA MET A 260 -1.15 15.13 9.63
C MET A 260 -1.41 16.48 8.95
N THR A 261 -0.57 17.50 9.18
CA THR A 261 -0.71 18.80 8.48
C THR A 261 -0.48 18.69 6.98
N MET A 262 0.26 17.65 6.54
CA MET A 262 0.48 17.31 5.13
C MET A 262 -0.59 16.36 4.57
N GLY A 263 -1.58 15.97 5.37
CA GLY A 263 -2.61 15.02 4.98
C GLY A 263 -2.14 13.56 4.91
N LEU A 264 -0.99 13.23 5.53
CA LEU A 264 -0.41 11.89 5.50
C LEU A 264 -1.03 10.97 6.58
N TYR A 265 -1.19 9.68 6.23
CA TYR A 265 -1.38 8.61 7.20
C TYR A 265 -0.01 8.06 7.60
N GLU A 266 0.41 8.31 8.82
CA GLU A 266 1.78 8.08 9.27
C GLU A 266 1.90 6.84 10.14
N GLY A 267 2.91 6.01 9.84
CA GLY A 267 3.36 4.90 10.66
C GLY A 267 4.78 5.12 11.14
N VAL A 268 4.96 5.31 12.45
CA VAL A 268 6.29 5.41 13.06
C VAL A 268 6.76 4.01 13.44
N ASN A 269 7.90 3.59 12.88
CA ASN A 269 8.49 2.28 13.11
C ASN A 269 9.64 2.37 14.12
N PHE A 270 9.64 1.43 15.07
CA PHE A 270 10.76 1.14 15.95
C PHE A 270 10.68 -0.32 16.39
N THR A 271 11.83 -0.92 16.68
CA THR A 271 11.93 -2.28 17.15
C THR A 271 11.60 -2.35 18.64
N LEU A 272 10.57 -3.06 19.03
CA LEU A 272 10.31 -3.39 20.43
C LEU A 272 11.13 -4.63 20.81
N CYS A 273 11.79 -4.58 21.95
CA CYS A 273 12.59 -5.68 22.47
C CYS A 273 12.09 -6.11 23.83
N TYR A 274 12.10 -7.42 24.05
CA TYR A 274 11.78 -8.05 25.34
C TYR A 274 12.90 -9.03 25.71
N CYS A 275 13.46 -8.89 26.90
CA CYS A 275 14.50 -9.76 27.39
C CYS A 275 13.89 -11.07 27.91
N GLU A 276 14.25 -12.21 27.31
CA GLU A 276 13.75 -13.52 27.72
C GLU A 276 14.25 -13.95 29.11
N ASN A 277 15.36 -13.35 29.58
CA ASN A 277 15.97 -13.73 30.87
C ASN A 277 15.33 -12.98 32.06
N CYS A 278 15.10 -11.67 31.95
CA CYS A 278 14.62 -10.87 33.08
C CYS A 278 13.30 -10.15 32.84
N GLY A 279 12.71 -10.24 31.64
CA GLY A 279 11.44 -9.60 31.29
C GLY A 279 11.54 -8.10 31.00
N LYS A 280 12.76 -7.51 30.98
CA LYS A 280 12.92 -6.08 30.65
C LYS A 280 12.49 -5.79 29.23
N GLU A 281 11.67 -4.76 29.08
CA GLU A 281 11.29 -4.18 27.79
C GLU A 281 12.20 -3.03 27.40
N GLY A 282 12.43 -2.86 26.09
CA GLY A 282 13.24 -1.78 25.54
C GLY A 282 12.90 -1.50 24.07
N VAL A 283 13.50 -0.45 23.53
CA VAL A 283 13.39 -0.06 22.12
C VAL A 283 14.78 -0.10 21.51
N ALA A 284 14.92 -0.84 20.39
CA ALA A 284 16.15 -0.92 19.60
C ALA A 284 17.40 -1.25 20.45
N ILE A 285 17.28 -2.18 21.41
CA ILE A 285 18.40 -2.63 22.25
C ILE A 285 19.01 -3.91 21.69
N ASP A 286 20.33 -4.05 21.77
CA ASP A 286 21.07 -5.27 21.35
C ASP A 286 21.48 -6.11 22.54
N GLU A 287 21.49 -5.53 23.72
CA GLU A 287 21.79 -6.19 25.00
C GLU A 287 20.87 -5.61 26.09
N CYS A 288 20.39 -6.48 26.97
CA CYS A 288 19.52 -6.05 28.06
C CYS A 288 20.28 -5.15 29.05
N PRO A 289 19.85 -3.90 29.31
CA PRO A 289 20.54 -2.99 30.23
C PRO A 289 20.44 -3.39 31.70
N GLU A 290 19.52 -4.32 32.04
CA GLU A 290 19.34 -4.80 33.42
C GLU A 290 20.22 -6.02 33.74
N CYS A 291 20.29 -7.00 32.82
CA CYS A 291 20.95 -8.28 33.13
C CYS A 291 22.04 -8.67 32.11
N GLY A 292 22.36 -7.85 31.13
CA GLY A 292 23.40 -8.11 30.15
C GLY A 292 23.08 -9.25 29.17
N SER A 293 21.85 -9.77 29.17
CA SER A 293 21.46 -10.86 28.25
C SER A 293 21.31 -10.33 26.84
N LYS A 294 21.77 -11.14 25.87
CA LYS A 294 21.52 -10.93 24.43
C LYS A 294 20.35 -11.76 23.90
N GLU A 295 19.72 -12.54 24.76
CA GLU A 295 18.50 -13.30 24.41
C GLU A 295 17.30 -12.36 24.44
N LEU A 296 17.08 -11.69 23.31
CA LEU A 296 16.01 -10.70 23.14
C LEU A 296 15.00 -11.18 22.09
N THR A 297 13.74 -11.23 22.48
CA THR A 297 12.64 -11.30 21.50
C THR A 297 12.39 -9.91 20.95
N ARG A 298 12.41 -9.78 19.61
CA ARG A 298 12.12 -8.55 18.92
C ARG A 298 10.75 -8.61 18.27
N ILE A 299 10.03 -7.51 18.32
CA ILE A 299 8.77 -7.30 17.62
C ILE A 299 9.02 -6.24 16.58
N GLU A 300 8.86 -6.63 15.32
CA GLU A 300 9.06 -5.77 14.17
C GLU A 300 7.74 -5.49 13.48
N ARG A 301 7.64 -4.31 12.89
CA ARG A 301 6.55 -3.99 12.00
C ARG A 301 6.81 -4.63 10.64
N MET A 302 5.91 -5.48 10.18
CA MET A 302 5.99 -6.06 8.83
C MET A 302 5.67 -4.98 7.78
N ASN A 303 4.41 -4.64 7.64
CA ASN A 303 3.91 -3.50 6.89
C ASN A 303 2.75 -2.86 7.66
N GLY A 304 1.59 -3.50 7.71
CA GLY A 304 0.42 -3.05 8.43
C GLY A 304 0.22 -3.69 9.80
N TYR A 305 1.02 -4.65 10.18
CA TYR A 305 0.92 -5.40 11.44
C TYR A 305 2.31 -5.68 12.04
N LEU A 306 2.32 -6.04 13.31
CA LEU A 306 3.51 -6.43 14.06
C LEU A 306 3.72 -7.94 13.98
N SER A 307 4.98 -8.38 13.96
CA SER A 307 5.36 -9.79 14.07
C SER A 307 6.58 -9.96 14.93
N TYR A 308 6.65 -11.10 15.62
CA TYR A 308 7.87 -11.51 16.31
C TYR A 308 8.95 -11.91 15.30
N SER A 309 10.18 -11.48 15.53
CA SER A 309 11.34 -11.82 14.69
C SER A 309 11.61 -13.31 14.56
N ARG A 310 11.15 -14.11 15.53
CA ARG A 310 11.26 -15.59 15.55
C ARG A 310 10.18 -16.31 14.72
N VAL A 311 9.16 -15.61 14.24
CA VAL A 311 8.08 -16.23 13.47
C VAL A 311 8.39 -16.12 11.98
N HIS A 312 8.82 -17.23 11.41
CA HIS A 312 9.17 -17.36 10.01
C HIS A 312 8.06 -18.08 9.22
N GLY A 313 8.05 -17.88 7.92
CA GLY A 313 7.15 -18.58 7.01
C GLY A 313 7.20 -18.02 5.59
N ASP A 314 6.82 -18.86 4.63
CA ASP A 314 6.95 -18.56 3.20
C ASP A 314 6.02 -17.43 2.73
N THR A 315 4.95 -17.17 3.47
CA THR A 315 3.92 -16.20 3.04
C THR A 315 4.08 -14.81 3.63
N ARG A 316 4.66 -14.67 4.83
CA ARG A 316 4.74 -13.38 5.54
C ARG A 316 6.17 -12.96 5.85
N LEU A 317 6.89 -13.76 6.62
CA LEU A 317 8.27 -13.49 7.00
C LEU A 317 9.20 -14.44 6.24
N ASN A 318 9.19 -14.37 4.93
CA ASN A 318 10.10 -15.09 4.07
C ASN A 318 11.50 -14.45 4.06
N SER A 319 12.48 -15.08 3.42
CA SER A 319 13.87 -14.60 3.36
C SER A 319 13.99 -13.18 2.80
N ALA A 320 13.22 -12.85 1.78
CA ALA A 320 13.22 -11.52 1.17
C ALA A 320 12.68 -10.45 2.14
N LYS A 321 11.63 -10.77 2.92
CA LYS A 321 11.09 -9.84 3.91
C LYS A 321 12.02 -9.67 5.11
N MET A 322 12.71 -10.72 5.50
CA MET A 322 13.75 -10.64 6.53
C MET A 322 14.93 -9.77 6.08
N ALA A 323 15.37 -9.90 4.82
CA ALA A 323 16.40 -9.04 4.25
C ALA A 323 15.95 -7.57 4.22
N GLU A 324 14.71 -7.31 3.81
CA GLU A 324 14.15 -5.94 3.84
C GLU A 324 14.13 -5.35 5.25
N ILE A 325 13.73 -6.11 6.26
CA ILE A 325 13.72 -5.64 7.66
C ILE A 325 15.14 -5.35 8.15
N ALA A 326 16.11 -6.21 7.81
CA ALA A 326 17.51 -6.02 8.18
C ALA A 326 18.12 -4.76 7.53
N ASP A 327 17.71 -4.45 6.31
CA ASP A 327 18.21 -3.31 5.55
C ASP A 327 17.54 -1.97 5.91
N ARG A 328 16.51 -1.97 6.77
CA ARG A 328 15.75 -0.77 7.08
C ARG A 328 16.59 0.31 7.74
N LYS A 329 16.84 1.40 7.03
CA LYS A 329 17.43 2.63 7.54
C LYS A 329 16.41 3.75 7.66
N SER A 330 15.46 3.81 6.72
CA SER A 330 14.49 4.89 6.60
C SER A 330 13.03 4.48 6.85
N MET A 331 12.76 3.18 7.02
CA MET A 331 11.39 2.69 7.13
C MET A 331 11.15 1.83 8.38
#